data_09761bde1a25fa37ca8e50a0ec8a3853
#
_entry.id   09761bde1a25fa37ca8e50a0ec8a3853
#
_cell.length_a   1.000
_cell.length_b   1.000
_cell.length_c   1.000
_cell.angle_alpha   90.00
_cell.angle_beta   90.00
_cell.angle_gamma   90.00
#
_symmetry.space_group_name_H-M   'P 1'
#
loop_
_entity.id
_entity.type
_entity.pdbx_description
1 polymer ?
#
loop_
_entity_poly.entity_id
_entity_poly.type
_entity_poly.pdbx_seq_one_letter_code
_entity_poly.pdbx_strand_id
1 'polypeptide(L)'
;MSVDSIRYKSYNNVIDTLKCIGEKHLNIKTVTSGDIWTIDLEKNTLFPLFHINPVNVTVGLHQRTFNFQLFLMDLVEPDSSNEQEVLSDCLEIMNDIIAIYKHGEILYKFNDEAGEEDRYFINDDFTIEPFTEEYDNAVTGWVMSFAITVENELNTCNIPIDNTTICVK
;
A
#
# COMPACT_ATOMS: atom_id res chain seq x y z
N MET A 1 -14.79 24.07 4.02
CA MET A 1 -13.95 22.84 3.99
C MET A 1 -12.64 23.15 4.65
N SER A 2 -12.27 22.45 5.68
CA SER A 2 -10.94 22.64 6.26
C SER A 2 -9.90 22.07 5.30
N VAL A 3 -8.74 22.72 5.24
CA VAL A 3 -7.59 22.28 4.41
C VAL A 3 -7.16 20.85 4.79
N ASP A 4 -7.51 20.41 5.98
CA ASP A 4 -7.17 19.09 6.52
C ASP A 4 -7.95 17.93 5.87
N SER A 5 -9.20 18.16 5.40
CA SER A 5 -9.99 17.12 4.74
C SER A 5 -9.44 16.65 3.38
N ILE A 6 -8.53 17.39 2.78
CA ILE A 6 -7.90 17.04 1.49
C ILE A 6 -6.66 16.18 1.68
N ARG A 7 -6.02 16.24 2.84
CA ARG A 7 -4.72 15.61 3.08
C ARG A 7 -4.75 14.08 3.03
N TYR A 8 -5.71 13.45 3.70
CA TYR A 8 -5.76 11.98 3.77
C TYR A 8 -6.21 11.31 2.46
N LYS A 9 -6.87 12.05 1.56
CA LYS A 9 -7.26 11.57 0.21
C LYS A 9 -6.12 11.70 -0.81
N SER A 10 -4.99 12.27 -0.43
CA SER A 10 -3.85 12.43 -1.31
C SER A 10 -3.08 11.11 -1.49
N TYR A 11 -2.35 11.03 -2.59
CA TYR A 11 -1.46 9.89 -2.85
C TYR A 11 -0.44 9.69 -1.72
N ASN A 12 0.14 10.78 -1.22
CA ASN A 12 1.11 10.71 -0.13
C ASN A 12 0.51 10.06 1.12
N ASN A 13 -0.70 10.47 1.52
CA ASN A 13 -1.34 9.90 2.71
C ASN A 13 -1.69 8.43 2.55
N VAL A 14 -2.12 8.02 1.36
CA VAL A 14 -2.41 6.60 1.08
C VAL A 14 -1.13 5.77 1.19
N ILE A 15 -0.03 6.23 0.60
CA ILE A 15 1.29 5.57 0.71
C ILE A 15 1.81 5.59 2.15
N ASP A 16 1.72 6.73 2.83
CA ASP A 16 2.22 6.88 4.19
C ASP A 16 1.43 5.99 5.18
N THR A 17 0.14 5.81 4.94
CA THR A 17 -0.69 4.88 5.72
C THR A 17 -0.23 3.43 5.52
N LEU A 18 0.00 3.01 4.26
CA LEU A 18 0.52 1.67 3.97
C LEU A 18 1.89 1.44 4.60
N LYS A 19 2.79 2.42 4.49
CA LYS A 19 4.11 2.34 5.13
C LYS A 19 4.00 2.25 6.65
N CYS A 20 3.18 3.09 7.26
CA CYS A 20 2.98 3.11 8.70
C CYS A 20 2.45 1.76 9.22
N ILE A 21 1.52 1.12 8.51
CA ILE A 21 1.01 -0.21 8.85
C ILE A 21 2.16 -1.23 8.80
N GLY A 22 2.93 -1.24 7.71
CA GLY A 22 4.08 -2.13 7.57
C GLY A 22 5.15 -1.92 8.67
N GLU A 23 5.51 -0.67 8.96
CA GLU A 23 6.51 -0.32 9.97
C GLU A 23 6.08 -0.67 11.40
N LYS A 24 4.78 -0.65 11.67
CA LYS A 24 4.23 -0.99 12.99
C LYS A 24 3.89 -2.46 13.16
N HIS A 25 3.89 -3.22 12.08
CA HIS A 25 3.67 -4.66 12.15
C HIS A 25 4.91 -5.34 12.72
N LEU A 26 4.77 -6.09 13.82
CA LEU A 26 5.90 -6.65 14.57
C LEU A 26 6.75 -7.63 13.77
N ASN A 27 6.14 -8.33 12.82
CA ASN A 27 6.80 -9.34 12.00
C ASN A 27 7.43 -8.78 10.71
N ILE A 28 7.18 -7.52 10.35
CA ILE A 28 7.83 -6.86 9.21
C ILE A 28 9.08 -6.12 9.70
N LYS A 29 10.20 -6.31 9.01
CA LYS A 29 11.48 -5.69 9.41
C LYS A 29 11.89 -4.54 8.50
N THR A 30 11.51 -4.59 7.24
CA THR A 30 11.83 -3.55 6.26
C THR A 30 10.59 -3.19 5.47
N VAL A 31 10.35 -1.90 5.27
CA VAL A 31 9.28 -1.37 4.43
C VAL A 31 9.88 -0.49 3.35
N THR A 32 9.55 -0.77 2.10
CA THR A 32 10.00 0.00 0.93
C THR A 32 8.83 0.35 0.03
N SER A 33 9.01 1.35 -0.82
CA SER A 33 7.98 1.72 -1.81
C SER A 33 8.63 2.26 -3.08
N GLY A 34 7.97 2.08 -4.21
CA GLY A 34 8.40 2.52 -5.52
C GLY A 34 8.32 1.39 -6.54
N ASP A 35 9.07 1.52 -7.62
CA ASP A 35 9.15 0.48 -8.63
C ASP A 35 9.84 -0.77 -8.05
N ILE A 36 9.29 -1.95 -8.33
CA ILE A 36 9.84 -3.21 -7.83
C ILE A 36 11.30 -3.43 -8.27
N TRP A 37 11.69 -2.91 -9.44
CA TRP A 37 13.06 -3.00 -9.94
C TRP A 37 14.07 -2.16 -9.14
N THR A 38 13.58 -1.27 -8.27
CA THR A 38 14.43 -0.46 -7.39
C THR A 38 14.65 -1.10 -6.02
N ILE A 39 14.11 -2.28 -5.77
CA ILE A 39 14.38 -3.02 -4.54
C ILE A 39 15.85 -3.44 -4.58
N ASP A 40 16.65 -2.72 -3.81
CA ASP A 40 18.03 -3.12 -3.57
C ASP A 40 18.02 -4.18 -2.46
N LEU A 41 18.20 -5.43 -2.85
CA LEU A 41 18.36 -6.55 -1.92
C LEU A 41 19.81 -6.55 -1.41
N GLU A 42 20.23 -5.44 -0.83
CA GLU A 42 21.55 -5.35 -0.21
C GLU A 42 21.72 -6.46 0.85
N LYS A 43 22.95 -6.92 1.04
CA LYS A 43 23.30 -7.96 2.03
C LYS A 43 22.85 -7.62 3.47
N ASN A 44 22.52 -6.36 3.72
CA ASN A 44 22.11 -5.85 5.03
C ASN A 44 20.59 -5.63 5.14
N THR A 45 19.80 -5.94 4.10
CA THR A 45 18.34 -5.83 4.16
C THR A 45 17.79 -6.83 5.17
N LEU A 46 16.99 -6.34 6.10
CA LEU A 46 16.32 -7.16 7.10
C LEU A 46 15.00 -7.69 6.54
N PHE A 47 14.72 -8.95 6.77
CA PHE A 47 13.51 -9.64 6.34
C PHE A 47 12.65 -10.04 7.55
N PRO A 48 11.32 -10.21 7.38
CA PRO A 48 10.52 -10.03 6.17
C PRO A 48 10.49 -8.59 5.65
N LEU A 49 10.50 -8.44 4.32
CA LEU A 49 10.42 -7.16 3.62
C LEU A 49 9.02 -6.97 3.02
N PHE A 50 8.42 -5.82 3.31
CA PHE A 50 7.16 -5.38 2.73
C PHE A 50 7.43 -4.26 1.70
N HIS A 51 7.06 -4.50 0.45
CA HIS A 51 7.26 -3.54 -0.63
C HIS A 51 5.93 -3.10 -1.25
N ILE A 52 5.77 -1.80 -1.43
CA ILE A 52 4.59 -1.15 -1.97
C ILE A 52 4.91 -0.64 -3.38
N ASN A 53 4.42 -1.33 -4.40
CA ASN A 53 4.59 -0.93 -5.80
C ASN A 53 3.32 -0.25 -6.31
N PRO A 54 3.34 1.07 -6.60
CA PRO A 54 2.21 1.75 -7.20
C PRO A 54 2.06 1.34 -8.67
N VAL A 55 0.83 0.97 -9.07
CA VAL A 55 0.52 0.53 -10.43
C VAL A 55 -0.11 1.65 -11.25
N ASN A 56 -1.26 2.13 -10.83
CA ASN A 56 -1.98 3.22 -11.48
C ASN A 56 -3.02 3.86 -10.55
N VAL A 57 -3.62 4.94 -11.04
CA VAL A 57 -4.73 5.63 -10.36
C VAL A 57 -5.88 5.79 -11.34
N THR A 58 -7.07 5.36 -10.92
CA THR A 58 -8.31 5.59 -11.66
C THR A 58 -9.08 6.73 -11.01
N VAL A 59 -9.43 7.76 -11.80
CA VAL A 59 -10.17 8.92 -11.33
C VAL A 59 -11.57 8.92 -11.90
N GLY A 60 -12.58 8.85 -11.04
CA GLY A 60 -13.99 8.99 -11.37
C GLY A 60 -14.57 10.31 -10.86
N LEU A 61 -15.86 10.55 -11.10
CA LEU A 61 -16.53 11.80 -10.69
C LEU A 61 -16.58 11.99 -9.18
N HIS A 62 -16.76 10.88 -8.44
CA HIS A 62 -16.96 10.93 -6.99
C HIS A 62 -15.96 10.10 -6.20
N GLN A 63 -15.07 9.40 -6.90
CA GLN A 63 -14.09 8.53 -6.28
C GLN A 63 -12.79 8.50 -7.05
N ARG A 64 -11.72 8.19 -6.31
CA ARG A 64 -10.39 7.94 -6.86
C ARG A 64 -9.87 6.63 -6.28
N THR A 65 -9.43 5.74 -7.15
CA THR A 65 -8.91 4.43 -6.75
C THR A 65 -7.41 4.36 -7.05
N PHE A 66 -6.63 4.12 -6.01
CA PHE A 66 -5.20 3.88 -6.10
C PHE A 66 -4.96 2.38 -6.14
N ASN A 67 -4.33 1.90 -7.19
CA ASN A 67 -4.01 0.49 -7.38
C ASN A 67 -2.54 0.23 -7.08
N PHE A 68 -2.28 -0.74 -6.22
CA PHE A 68 -0.96 -1.18 -5.79
C PHE A 68 -0.76 -2.67 -6.03
N GLN A 69 0.49 -3.06 -6.14
CA GLN A 69 0.93 -4.42 -5.88
C GLN A 69 1.72 -4.39 -4.56
N LEU A 70 1.27 -5.17 -3.60
CA LEU A 70 1.92 -5.32 -2.31
C LEU A 70 2.69 -6.64 -2.31
N PHE A 71 4.00 -6.55 -2.12
CA PHE A 71 4.88 -7.70 -2.03
C PHE A 71 5.28 -7.92 -0.58
N LEU A 72 5.18 -9.13 -0.12
CA LEU A 72 5.75 -9.54 1.15
C LEU A 72 6.65 -10.74 0.92
N MET A 73 7.92 -10.62 1.28
CA MET A 73 8.94 -11.59 0.98
C MET A 73 9.86 -11.83 2.17
N ASP A 74 10.38 -13.05 2.26
CA ASP A 74 11.37 -13.44 3.24
C ASP A 74 12.43 -14.35 2.61
N LEU A 75 13.53 -14.53 3.33
CA LEU A 75 14.65 -15.34 2.90
C LEU A 75 14.33 -16.83 2.95
N VAL A 76 14.78 -17.53 1.92
CA VAL A 76 14.70 -18.98 1.85
C VAL A 76 16.10 -19.57 2.04
N GLU A 77 16.19 -20.66 2.78
CA GLU A 77 17.43 -21.40 2.91
C GLU A 77 17.90 -21.94 1.54
N PRO A 78 19.21 -22.07 1.29
CA PRO A 78 19.72 -22.47 -0.02
C PRO A 78 19.23 -23.84 -0.50
N ASP A 79 18.78 -24.70 0.41
CA ASP A 79 18.19 -26.01 0.13
C ASP A 79 16.66 -25.98 0.03
N SER A 80 16.04 -24.79 0.08
CA SER A 80 14.59 -24.57 0.07
C SER A 80 13.82 -25.28 1.18
N SER A 81 14.49 -25.69 2.26
CA SER A 81 13.88 -26.49 3.32
C SER A 81 12.82 -25.74 4.13
N ASN A 82 12.90 -24.40 4.17
CA ASN A 82 11.95 -23.53 4.90
C ASN A 82 10.96 -22.80 4.00
N GLU A 83 10.93 -23.05 2.69
CA GLU A 83 10.10 -22.28 1.74
C GLU A 83 8.61 -22.32 2.10
N GLN A 84 8.10 -23.49 2.46
CA GLN A 84 6.70 -23.64 2.84
C GLN A 84 6.34 -22.86 4.11
N GLU A 85 7.24 -22.81 5.08
CA GLU A 85 7.06 -22.04 6.32
C GLU A 85 7.06 -20.55 6.05
N VAL A 86 8.01 -20.08 5.24
CA VAL A 86 8.10 -18.68 4.80
C VAL A 86 6.81 -18.25 4.07
N LEU A 87 6.31 -19.07 3.14
CA LEU A 87 5.05 -18.79 2.45
C LEU A 87 3.87 -18.73 3.43
N SER A 88 3.81 -19.62 4.41
CA SER A 88 2.75 -19.60 5.42
C SER A 88 2.79 -18.31 6.25
N ASP A 89 3.95 -17.94 6.76
CA ASP A 89 4.11 -16.76 7.61
C ASP A 89 3.84 -15.46 6.84
N CYS A 90 4.34 -15.36 5.62
CA CYS A 90 4.06 -14.20 4.75
C CYS A 90 2.57 -14.08 4.42
N LEU A 91 1.85 -15.18 4.22
CA LEU A 91 0.41 -15.14 3.96
C LEU A 91 -0.37 -14.62 5.16
N GLU A 92 -0.02 -15.03 6.38
CA GLU A 92 -0.66 -14.52 7.61
C GLU A 92 -0.45 -13.02 7.77
N ILE A 93 0.74 -12.50 7.48
CA ILE A 93 1.01 -11.06 7.52
C ILE A 93 0.16 -10.32 6.47
N MET A 94 -0.01 -10.87 5.26
CA MET A 94 -0.90 -10.29 4.26
C MET A 94 -2.36 -10.25 4.74
N ASN A 95 -2.83 -11.32 5.40
CA ASN A 95 -4.16 -11.35 6.01
C ASN A 95 -4.33 -10.28 7.08
N ASP A 96 -3.31 -10.03 7.89
CA ASP A 96 -3.33 -8.99 8.92
C ASP A 96 -3.49 -7.60 8.29
N ILE A 97 -2.78 -7.31 7.19
CA ILE A 97 -2.93 -6.05 6.46
C ILE A 97 -4.35 -5.88 5.92
N ILE A 98 -4.94 -6.92 5.33
CA ILE A 98 -6.33 -6.90 4.86
C ILE A 98 -7.28 -6.63 6.03
N ALA A 99 -7.10 -7.32 7.15
CA ALA A 99 -7.95 -7.18 8.34
C ALA A 99 -7.91 -5.76 8.90
N ILE A 100 -6.74 -5.12 8.95
CA ILE A 100 -6.57 -3.73 9.39
C ILE A 100 -7.44 -2.79 8.56
N TYR A 101 -7.42 -2.93 7.23
CA TYR A 101 -8.23 -2.10 6.35
C TYR A 101 -9.72 -2.44 6.39
N LYS A 102 -10.08 -3.72 6.50
CA LYS A 102 -11.50 -4.14 6.55
C LYS A 102 -12.21 -3.69 7.82
N HIS A 103 -11.55 -3.76 8.95
CA HIS A 103 -12.15 -3.40 10.23
C HIS A 103 -11.99 -1.92 10.58
N GLY A 104 -11.05 -1.22 9.99
CA GLY A 104 -10.88 0.25 10.09
C GLY A 104 -10.51 0.79 11.49
N GLU A 105 -10.81 0.08 12.56
CA GLU A 105 -10.58 0.56 13.95
C GLU A 105 -9.12 0.88 14.27
N ILE A 106 -8.18 0.14 13.69
CA ILE A 106 -6.75 0.35 13.91
C ILE A 106 -6.26 1.58 13.14
N LEU A 107 -6.84 1.86 11.96
CA LEU A 107 -6.48 3.04 11.18
C LEU A 107 -6.74 4.35 11.92
N TYR A 108 -7.82 4.40 12.71
CA TYR A 108 -8.11 5.56 13.56
C TYR A 108 -7.09 5.77 14.68
N LYS A 109 -6.50 4.70 15.20
CA LYS A 109 -5.47 4.78 16.25
C LYS A 109 -4.12 5.28 15.73
N PHE A 110 -3.91 5.21 14.43
CA PHE A 110 -2.68 5.68 13.79
C PHE A 110 -2.75 7.15 13.35
N ASN A 111 -3.97 7.67 13.15
CA ASN A 111 -4.24 9.07 12.81
C ASN A 111 -5.19 9.65 13.87
N ASP A 112 -4.66 10.27 14.91
CA ASP A 112 -5.45 10.95 15.95
C ASP A 112 -6.34 12.09 15.40
N GLU A 113 -6.19 12.44 14.11
CA GLU A 113 -6.90 13.53 13.44
C GLU A 113 -7.96 13.07 12.42
N ALA A 114 -8.09 11.77 12.17
CA ALA A 114 -9.08 11.26 11.21
C ALA A 114 -10.47 11.18 11.88
N GLY A 115 -11.40 12.01 11.42
CA GLY A 115 -12.80 11.92 11.82
C GLY A 115 -13.46 10.62 11.33
N GLU A 116 -14.64 10.28 11.88
CA GLU A 116 -15.38 9.06 11.52
C GLU A 116 -15.73 8.93 10.02
N GLU A 117 -15.59 10.02 9.25
CA GLU A 117 -15.91 10.08 7.82
C GLU A 117 -14.76 9.66 6.91
N ASP A 118 -13.56 9.45 7.45
CA ASP A 118 -12.34 9.26 6.68
C ASP A 118 -11.99 7.79 6.51
N ARG A 119 -12.81 7.06 5.78
CA ARG A 119 -12.61 5.64 5.52
C ARG A 119 -11.96 5.41 4.18
N TYR A 120 -10.90 4.59 4.17
CA TYR A 120 -10.41 3.95 2.96
C TYR A 120 -11.31 2.77 2.62
N PHE A 121 -11.84 2.76 1.40
CA PHE A 121 -12.58 1.61 0.89
C PHE A 121 -11.63 0.70 0.14
N ILE A 122 -11.66 -0.57 0.46
CA ILE A 122 -10.86 -1.59 -0.22
C ILE A 122 -11.77 -2.62 -0.89
N ASN A 123 -11.20 -3.39 -1.81
CA ASN A 123 -11.91 -4.47 -2.49
C ASN A 123 -12.47 -5.50 -1.50
N ASP A 124 -13.51 -6.22 -1.92
CA ASP A 124 -14.06 -7.32 -1.12
C ASP A 124 -13.26 -8.61 -1.30
N ASP A 125 -12.73 -8.83 -2.50
CA ASP A 125 -11.94 -9.99 -2.85
C ASP A 125 -10.50 -9.61 -3.16
N PHE A 126 -9.56 -10.42 -2.71
CA PHE A 126 -8.13 -10.24 -2.94
C PHE A 126 -7.56 -11.47 -3.64
N THR A 127 -6.78 -11.23 -4.69
CA THR A 127 -5.96 -12.28 -5.30
C THR A 127 -4.54 -12.14 -4.78
N ILE A 128 -4.03 -13.22 -4.17
CA ILE A 128 -2.68 -13.30 -3.62
C ILE A 128 -1.97 -14.42 -4.35
N GLU A 129 -0.88 -14.11 -5.04
CA GLU A 129 -0.12 -15.04 -5.86
C GLU A 129 1.28 -15.25 -5.28
N PRO A 130 1.79 -16.50 -5.23
CA PRO A 130 3.14 -16.75 -4.77
C PRO A 130 4.16 -16.32 -5.83
N PHE A 131 5.33 -15.92 -5.38
CA PHE A 131 6.47 -15.71 -6.24
C PHE A 131 7.74 -16.22 -5.59
N THR A 132 8.71 -16.58 -6.40
CA THR A 132 10.05 -16.98 -5.97
C THR A 132 11.06 -16.32 -6.88
N GLU A 133 12.06 -15.67 -6.28
CA GLU A 133 13.15 -15.01 -7.00
C GLU A 133 14.48 -15.61 -6.55
N GLU A 134 15.24 -16.12 -7.51
CA GLU A 134 16.57 -16.68 -7.31
C GLU A 134 17.64 -15.66 -7.75
N TYR A 135 17.84 -14.61 -6.93
CA TYR A 135 19.03 -13.78 -7.03
C TYR A 135 20.12 -14.26 -6.07
N ASP A 136 21.13 -13.46 -5.81
CA ASP A 136 22.20 -13.74 -4.83
C ASP A 136 21.68 -14.13 -3.43
N ASN A 137 20.45 -13.72 -3.10
CA ASN A 137 19.67 -14.20 -1.96
C ASN A 137 18.36 -14.78 -2.50
N ALA A 138 18.12 -16.06 -2.28
CA ALA A 138 16.82 -16.66 -2.60
C ALA A 138 15.75 -16.08 -1.68
N VAL A 139 14.74 -15.45 -2.26
CA VAL A 139 13.58 -14.94 -1.56
C VAL A 139 12.30 -15.54 -2.12
N THR A 140 11.35 -15.83 -1.26
CA THR A 140 10.00 -16.23 -1.65
C THR A 140 8.97 -15.41 -0.90
N GLY A 141 7.75 -15.39 -1.37
CA GLY A 141 6.69 -14.66 -0.73
C GLY A 141 5.44 -14.58 -1.56
N TRP A 142 4.66 -13.53 -1.31
CA TRP A 142 3.39 -13.30 -1.95
C TRP A 142 3.30 -11.89 -2.52
N VAL A 143 2.60 -11.78 -3.65
CA VAL A 143 2.18 -10.52 -4.24
C VAL A 143 0.66 -10.43 -4.20
N MET A 144 0.15 -9.30 -3.74
CA MET A 144 -1.28 -9.02 -3.65
C MET A 144 -1.63 -7.79 -4.47
N SER A 145 -2.65 -7.90 -5.32
CA SER A 145 -3.27 -6.73 -5.94
C SER A 145 -4.18 -6.04 -4.93
N PHE A 146 -3.88 -4.79 -4.62
CA PHE A 146 -4.54 -4.03 -3.57
C PHE A 146 -5.02 -2.67 -4.09
N ALA A 147 -6.30 -2.42 -3.98
CA ALA A 147 -6.92 -1.17 -4.43
C ALA A 147 -7.52 -0.41 -3.25
N ILE A 148 -7.13 0.85 -3.11
CA ILE A 148 -7.67 1.76 -2.10
C ILE A 148 -8.49 2.83 -2.80
N THR A 149 -9.78 2.89 -2.50
CA THR A 149 -10.70 3.90 -3.03
C THR A 149 -10.97 4.95 -1.98
N VAL A 150 -10.84 6.21 -2.37
CA VAL A 150 -11.18 7.38 -1.56
C VAL A 150 -12.22 8.22 -2.29
N GLU A 151 -13.01 8.96 -1.54
CA GLU A 151 -13.91 9.95 -2.13
C GLU A 151 -13.10 11.03 -2.85
N ASN A 152 -13.57 11.44 -4.01
CA ASN A 152 -12.97 12.49 -4.82
C ASN A 152 -14.05 13.39 -5.39
N GLU A 153 -14.03 14.65 -5.01
CA GLU A 153 -14.88 15.69 -5.61
C GLU A 153 -14.08 16.44 -6.65
N LEU A 154 -14.49 16.33 -7.92
CA LEU A 154 -13.95 17.16 -8.99
C LEU A 154 -14.56 18.56 -8.89
N ASN A 155 -13.89 19.45 -8.14
CA ASN A 155 -14.34 20.81 -7.91
C ASN A 155 -13.37 21.80 -8.57
N THR A 156 -13.91 22.67 -9.42
CA THR A 156 -13.13 23.68 -10.14
C THR A 156 -12.86 24.93 -9.31
N CYS A 157 -13.58 25.14 -8.20
CA CYS A 157 -13.47 26.37 -7.39
C CYS A 157 -12.10 26.53 -6.70
N ASN A 158 -11.39 25.44 -6.47
CA ASN A 158 -10.10 25.44 -5.77
C ASN A 158 -8.89 25.19 -6.69
N ILE A 159 -9.12 25.21 -8.01
CA ILE A 159 -8.01 25.04 -8.97
C ILE A 159 -7.18 26.32 -8.98
N PRO A 160 -5.87 26.28 -8.70
CA PRO A 160 -5.00 27.45 -8.70
C PRO A 160 -4.67 27.90 -10.14
N ILE A 161 -5.65 28.48 -10.82
CA ILE A 161 -5.51 29.04 -12.18
C ILE A 161 -5.51 30.56 -12.08
N ASP A 162 -4.51 31.21 -12.68
CA ASP A 162 -4.29 32.65 -12.63
C ASP A 162 -5.36 33.45 -13.43
N ASN A 163 -6.17 32.82 -14.25
CA ASN A 163 -7.16 33.49 -15.07
C ASN A 163 -8.42 32.67 -15.27
N THR A 164 -9.57 33.32 -15.11
CA THR A 164 -10.88 32.68 -15.32
C THR A 164 -11.17 32.32 -16.78
N THR A 165 -10.33 32.75 -17.73
CA THR A 165 -10.45 32.39 -19.14
C THR A 165 -9.62 31.16 -19.42
N ILE A 166 -10.25 30.00 -19.32
CA ILE A 166 -9.65 28.73 -19.75
C ILE A 166 -9.44 28.77 -21.26
N CYS A 167 -8.27 28.33 -21.71
CA CYS A 167 -7.81 28.28 -23.10
C CYS A 167 -8.78 27.50 -24.02
N VAL A 168 -9.94 28.03 -24.28
CA VAL A 168 -10.83 27.55 -25.34
C VAL A 168 -10.55 28.40 -26.56
N LYS A 169 -9.97 27.78 -27.59
CA LYS A 169 -9.89 28.35 -28.91
C LYS A 169 -11.13 28.03 -29.72
#